data_73a5d4649d0a2bad9efe4b852dfd4ed1
#
_entry.id   73a5d4649d0a2bad9efe4b852dfd4ed1
#
_cell.length_a   1.000
_cell.length_b   1.000
_cell.length_c   1.000
_cell.angle_alpha   90.00
_cell.angle_beta   90.00
_cell.angle_gamma   90.00
#
_symmetry.space_group_name_H-M   'P 1'
#
loop_
_entity.id
_entity.type
_entity.pdbx_description
1 polymer ?
#
loop_
_entity_poly.entity_id
_entity_poly.type
_entity_poly.pdbx_seq_one_letter_code
_entity_poly.pdbx_strand_id
1 'polypeptide(L)'
;AAPNDKNQLRVQSEGYDLCVIDLNDLEARKEEENTTAALLRGECAAFTQRGAKLAGLDIYISSNVPKGSGVSSSAAFEVLIGVILNDCFMAKKVSPIAIAQIGQWAENVYFGKPCGLMDQMASSVGNIITIDFASPAKPVVEPVAVDFSKAGLALCILDSGADHADLTDEYAAIPAECRAVAAVCGGEVLRDVPFETFLAKLPECRRQCGDRAVLRAFHVYADNDRVAKQVAALHDGDFDTFLCLVNESGCSSWEYLQNVIPAGYKEHQEVGVTIAAAKHLLGDKGAVRVHGGGFAGTVQAFVPVEMLDEFKAGMEAILGEGRCHVLSIRPEGGAVL
;
A
#
# COMPACT_ATOMS: atom_id res chain seq x y z
N ALA A 1 9.04 16.28 -19.00
CA ALA A 1 9.59 15.38 -20.02
C ALA A 1 9.79 16.13 -21.34
N ALA A 2 10.85 15.79 -22.10
CA ALA A 2 11.15 16.41 -23.40
C ALA A 2 11.70 15.34 -24.37
N PRO A 3 11.32 15.36 -25.66
CA PRO A 3 11.85 14.42 -26.64
C PRO A 3 13.37 14.56 -26.81
N ASN A 4 14.06 13.44 -27.08
CA ASN A 4 15.47 13.43 -27.51
C ASN A 4 15.65 12.57 -28.78
N ASP A 5 16.79 12.69 -29.44
CA ASP A 5 17.12 12.01 -30.68
C ASP A 5 17.95 10.73 -30.48
N LYS A 6 18.10 10.24 -29.24
CA LYS A 6 19.04 9.17 -28.89
C LYS A 6 18.38 7.79 -28.80
N ASN A 7 17.10 7.65 -29.05
CA ASN A 7 16.32 6.42 -28.84
C ASN A 7 16.54 5.81 -27.44
N GLN A 8 16.63 6.67 -26.43
CA GLN A 8 16.87 6.32 -25.03
C GLN A 8 15.85 6.99 -24.15
N LEU A 9 15.37 6.29 -23.11
CA LEU A 9 14.70 6.91 -21.98
C LEU A 9 15.80 7.33 -20.98
N ARG A 10 15.89 8.62 -20.69
CA ARG A 10 16.89 9.18 -19.78
C ARG A 10 16.17 9.89 -18.65
N VAL A 11 16.34 9.38 -17.44
CA VAL A 11 15.62 9.85 -16.25
C VAL A 11 16.63 10.38 -15.23
N GLN A 12 16.50 11.65 -14.91
CA GLN A 12 17.24 12.32 -13.87
C GLN A 12 16.30 12.63 -12.69
N SER A 13 16.43 11.89 -11.61
CA SER A 13 15.78 12.26 -10.35
C SER A 13 16.68 13.18 -9.53
N GLU A 14 16.10 14.17 -8.89
CA GLU A 14 16.81 15.12 -8.03
C GLU A 14 17.59 14.38 -6.93
N GLY A 15 18.89 14.64 -6.85
CA GLY A 15 19.78 13.99 -5.88
C GLY A 15 20.25 12.57 -6.23
N TYR A 16 19.99 12.09 -7.46
CA TYR A 16 20.41 10.77 -7.95
C TYR A 16 21.17 10.88 -9.27
N ASP A 17 21.91 9.82 -9.60
CA ASP A 17 22.58 9.71 -10.89
C ASP A 17 21.59 9.56 -12.04
N LEU A 18 22.01 9.99 -13.24
CA LEU A 18 21.23 9.84 -14.47
C LEU A 18 21.06 8.35 -14.81
N CYS A 19 19.82 7.89 -14.89
CA CYS A 19 19.49 6.55 -15.35
C CYS A 19 19.17 6.59 -16.85
N VAL A 20 19.76 5.68 -17.64
CA VAL A 20 19.59 5.61 -19.10
C VAL A 20 19.17 4.21 -19.51
N ILE A 21 18.05 4.12 -20.22
CA ILE A 21 17.52 2.86 -20.79
C ILE A 21 17.58 2.94 -22.32
N ASP A 22 18.22 1.96 -22.95
CA ASP A 22 18.18 1.78 -24.40
C ASP A 22 16.80 1.19 -24.79
N LEU A 23 16.03 1.91 -25.59
CA LEU A 23 14.70 1.48 -26.03
C LEU A 23 14.72 0.35 -27.07
N ASN A 24 15.89 0.01 -27.62
CA ASN A 24 16.05 -1.18 -28.49
C ASN A 24 16.18 -2.47 -27.68
N ASP A 25 16.50 -2.41 -26.40
CA ASP A 25 16.71 -3.57 -25.53
C ASP A 25 15.95 -3.39 -24.22
N LEU A 26 14.78 -4.01 -24.17
CA LEU A 26 13.85 -3.93 -23.02
C LEU A 26 13.70 -5.30 -22.31
N GLU A 27 14.62 -6.24 -22.53
CA GLU A 27 14.60 -7.51 -21.82
C GLU A 27 14.97 -7.34 -20.34
N ALA A 28 14.37 -8.13 -19.46
CA ALA A 28 14.69 -8.12 -18.04
C ALA A 28 16.12 -8.59 -17.80
N ARG A 29 16.84 -7.90 -16.92
CA ARG A 29 18.25 -8.17 -16.62
C ARG A 29 18.43 -8.45 -15.14
N LYS A 30 18.98 -9.59 -14.81
CA LYS A 30 19.17 -10.01 -13.41
C LYS A 30 20.11 -9.05 -12.65
N GLU A 31 21.10 -8.50 -13.31
CA GLU A 31 22.04 -7.53 -12.75
C GLU A 31 21.41 -6.16 -12.44
N GLU A 32 20.23 -5.88 -12.99
CA GLU A 32 19.45 -4.67 -12.69
C GLU A 32 18.42 -4.86 -11.58
N GLU A 33 18.22 -6.09 -11.07
CA GLU A 33 17.28 -6.32 -9.95
C GLU A 33 17.57 -5.36 -8.78
N ASN A 34 16.50 -4.86 -8.16
CA ASN A 34 16.53 -3.84 -7.11
C ASN A 34 17.08 -2.47 -7.52
N THR A 35 17.08 -2.14 -8.81
CA THR A 35 17.52 -0.83 -9.31
C THR A 35 16.40 -0.07 -10.02
N THR A 36 16.54 1.27 -10.07
CA THR A 36 15.64 2.15 -10.85
C THR A 36 15.64 1.77 -12.34
N ALA A 37 16.77 1.28 -12.88
CA ALA A 37 16.86 0.85 -14.28
C ALA A 37 15.89 -0.30 -14.59
N ALA A 38 15.77 -1.27 -13.68
CA ALA A 38 14.82 -2.37 -13.81
C ALA A 38 13.37 -1.88 -13.91
N LEU A 39 12.94 -0.98 -13.04
CA LEU A 39 11.59 -0.41 -13.08
C LEU A 39 11.32 0.31 -14.41
N LEU A 40 12.22 1.21 -14.82
CA LEU A 40 12.10 1.97 -16.07
C LEU A 40 12.05 1.05 -17.29
N ARG A 41 12.89 0.02 -17.32
CA ARG A 41 12.93 -0.97 -18.41
C ARG A 41 11.63 -1.78 -18.46
N GLY A 42 11.13 -2.22 -17.30
CA GLY A 42 9.87 -2.95 -17.18
C GLY A 42 8.68 -2.13 -17.66
N GLU A 43 8.58 -0.88 -17.25
CA GLU A 43 7.55 0.05 -17.71
C GLU A 43 7.58 0.23 -19.24
N CYS A 44 8.77 0.52 -19.81
CA CYS A 44 8.93 0.63 -21.25
C CYS A 44 8.53 -0.64 -21.98
N ALA A 45 8.90 -1.81 -21.48
CA ALA A 45 8.52 -3.10 -22.05
C ALA A 45 7.00 -3.31 -22.01
N ALA A 46 6.34 -3.02 -20.88
CA ALA A 46 4.91 -3.15 -20.72
C ALA A 46 4.11 -2.23 -21.65
N PHE A 47 4.56 -0.98 -21.83
CA PHE A 47 3.96 -0.05 -22.78
C PHE A 47 4.17 -0.49 -24.23
N THR A 48 5.37 -0.98 -24.59
CA THR A 48 5.66 -1.53 -25.92
C THR A 48 4.78 -2.74 -26.23
N GLN A 49 4.57 -3.66 -25.28
CA GLN A 49 3.66 -4.80 -25.43
C GLN A 49 2.20 -4.36 -25.66
N ARG A 50 1.81 -3.19 -25.19
CA ARG A 50 0.50 -2.58 -25.42
C ARG A 50 0.42 -1.76 -26.72
N GLY A 51 1.48 -1.79 -27.52
CA GLY A 51 1.52 -1.13 -28.84
C GLY A 51 2.05 0.30 -28.82
N ALA A 52 2.65 0.77 -27.70
CA ALA A 52 3.35 2.04 -27.70
C ALA A 52 4.56 2.02 -28.63
N LYS A 53 4.71 3.06 -29.43
CA LYS A 53 5.92 3.30 -30.22
C LYS A 53 6.78 4.27 -29.46
N LEU A 54 7.60 3.72 -28.55
CA LEU A 54 8.48 4.54 -27.73
C LEU A 54 9.55 5.21 -28.59
N ALA A 55 9.93 6.41 -28.22
CA ALA A 55 10.99 7.20 -28.80
C ALA A 55 11.82 7.85 -27.69
N GLY A 56 12.96 8.42 -28.01
CA GLY A 56 13.84 9.05 -27.06
C GLY A 56 13.14 10.12 -26.23
N LEU A 57 13.28 10.04 -24.90
CA LEU A 57 12.67 10.96 -23.95
C LEU A 57 13.61 11.27 -22.79
N ASP A 58 13.81 12.54 -22.51
CA ASP A 58 14.50 13.05 -21.32
C ASP A 58 13.45 13.43 -20.27
N ILE A 59 13.59 12.91 -19.05
CA ILE A 59 12.69 13.15 -17.92
C ILE A 59 13.50 13.70 -16.76
N TYR A 60 13.04 14.80 -16.15
CA TYR A 60 13.53 15.27 -14.86
C TYR A 60 12.44 15.08 -13.80
N ILE A 61 12.81 14.54 -12.64
CA ILE A 61 11.89 14.24 -11.55
C ILE A 61 12.36 14.92 -10.27
N SER A 62 11.44 15.59 -9.57
CA SER A 62 11.58 15.98 -8.18
C SER A 62 10.48 15.35 -7.34
N SER A 63 10.76 15.05 -6.09
CA SER A 63 9.79 14.40 -5.19
C SER A 63 9.94 14.89 -3.77
N ASN A 64 8.81 15.15 -3.12
CA ASN A 64 8.70 15.39 -1.69
C ASN A 64 8.07 14.20 -0.93
N VAL A 65 7.89 13.06 -1.60
CA VAL A 65 7.42 11.83 -0.95
C VAL A 65 8.54 11.30 -0.04
N PRO A 66 8.32 11.21 1.28
CA PRO A 66 9.36 10.76 2.20
C PRO A 66 9.75 9.31 1.93
N LYS A 67 11.06 9.03 1.86
CA LYS A 67 11.56 7.66 1.70
C LYS A 67 11.49 6.89 3.01
N GLY A 68 11.13 5.62 2.90
CA GLY A 68 11.07 4.74 4.07
C GLY A 68 9.92 5.02 5.03
N SER A 69 9.05 5.99 4.73
CA SER A 69 7.92 6.38 5.57
C SER A 69 6.66 5.52 5.37
N GLY A 70 6.75 4.42 4.62
CA GLY A 70 5.61 3.53 4.38
C GLY A 70 4.51 4.10 3.45
N VAL A 71 4.73 5.27 2.83
CA VAL A 71 3.78 5.88 1.87
C VAL A 71 4.10 5.55 0.42
N SER A 72 4.83 4.47 0.17
CA SER A 72 5.09 3.88 -1.15
C SER A 72 5.66 4.82 -2.21
N SER A 73 6.87 5.36 -1.95
CA SER A 73 7.57 6.19 -2.93
C SER A 73 7.88 5.45 -4.25
N SER A 74 8.04 4.11 -4.22
CA SER A 74 8.21 3.29 -5.43
C SER A 74 6.96 3.34 -6.31
N ALA A 75 5.78 3.06 -5.76
CA ALA A 75 4.53 3.11 -6.49
C ALA A 75 4.25 4.51 -7.08
N ALA A 76 4.57 5.58 -6.33
CA ALA A 76 4.45 6.94 -6.84
C ALA A 76 5.38 7.19 -8.04
N PHE A 77 6.61 6.66 -8.01
CA PHE A 77 7.57 6.74 -9.12
C PHE A 77 7.07 5.95 -10.34
N GLU A 78 6.66 4.71 -10.17
CA GLU A 78 6.13 3.84 -11.22
C GLU A 78 4.92 4.49 -11.91
N VAL A 79 3.95 4.96 -11.12
CA VAL A 79 2.77 5.62 -11.67
C VAL A 79 3.14 6.91 -12.42
N LEU A 80 4.10 7.69 -11.92
CA LEU A 80 4.58 8.89 -12.62
C LEU A 80 5.16 8.54 -14.00
N ILE A 81 6.02 7.54 -14.08
CA ILE A 81 6.59 7.07 -15.36
C ILE A 81 5.49 6.55 -16.28
N GLY A 82 4.57 5.74 -15.75
CA GLY A 82 3.43 5.23 -16.52
C GLY A 82 2.55 6.34 -17.09
N VAL A 83 2.27 7.40 -16.31
CA VAL A 83 1.51 8.58 -16.79
C VAL A 83 2.26 9.32 -17.90
N ILE A 84 3.57 9.52 -17.75
CA ILE A 84 4.41 10.19 -18.77
C ILE A 84 4.41 9.38 -20.08
N LEU A 85 4.65 8.07 -20.00
CA LEU A 85 4.65 7.20 -21.18
C LEU A 85 3.28 7.13 -21.86
N ASN A 86 2.20 7.11 -21.06
CA ASN A 86 0.84 7.14 -21.56
C ASN A 86 0.51 8.45 -22.31
N ASP A 87 0.91 9.57 -21.76
CA ASP A 87 0.70 10.89 -22.40
C ASP A 87 1.52 11.00 -23.69
N CYS A 88 2.82 10.73 -23.62
CA CYS A 88 3.75 10.92 -24.74
C CYS A 88 3.52 9.93 -25.89
N PHE A 89 3.15 8.67 -25.63
CA PHE A 89 3.19 7.60 -26.61
C PHE A 89 1.87 6.85 -26.81
N MET A 90 0.88 7.03 -25.95
CA MET A 90 -0.41 6.34 -26.02
C MET A 90 -1.62 7.28 -26.11
N ALA A 91 -1.39 8.58 -26.23
CA ALA A 91 -2.46 9.60 -26.27
C ALA A 91 -3.47 9.43 -25.12
N LYS A 92 -3.00 9.13 -23.92
CA LYS A 92 -3.78 8.93 -22.66
C LYS A 92 -4.80 7.78 -22.73
N LYS A 93 -4.59 6.77 -23.57
CA LYS A 93 -5.52 5.64 -23.74
C LYS A 93 -5.40 4.55 -22.68
N VAL A 94 -4.32 4.53 -21.93
CA VAL A 94 -4.13 3.56 -20.85
C VAL A 94 -4.84 4.09 -19.60
N SER A 95 -5.75 3.30 -19.04
CA SER A 95 -6.51 3.69 -17.85
C SER A 95 -5.61 3.74 -16.60
N PRO A 96 -6.00 4.52 -15.56
CA PRO A 96 -5.27 4.53 -14.28
C PRO A 96 -5.07 3.14 -13.69
N ILE A 97 -6.09 2.28 -13.75
CA ILE A 97 -6.00 0.88 -13.29
C ILE A 97 -4.92 0.12 -14.06
N ALA A 98 -4.88 0.28 -15.39
CA ALA A 98 -3.87 -0.38 -16.20
C ALA A 98 -2.45 0.18 -15.97
N ILE A 99 -2.30 1.47 -15.67
CA ILE A 99 -1.01 2.07 -15.26
C ILE A 99 -0.54 1.44 -13.95
N ALA A 100 -1.42 1.32 -12.95
CA ALA A 100 -1.10 0.65 -11.69
C ALA A 100 -0.64 -0.81 -11.90
N GLN A 101 -1.32 -1.56 -12.78
CA GLN A 101 -0.95 -2.93 -13.11
C GLN A 101 0.40 -3.02 -13.85
N ILE A 102 0.72 -2.03 -14.67
CA ILE A 102 2.03 -1.92 -15.33
C ILE A 102 3.14 -1.74 -14.30
N GLY A 103 2.98 -0.79 -13.37
CA GLY A 103 3.96 -0.56 -12.29
C GLY A 103 4.18 -1.81 -11.47
N GLN A 104 3.12 -2.44 -10.97
CA GLN A 104 3.22 -3.70 -10.24
C GLN A 104 3.95 -4.79 -11.05
N TRP A 105 3.63 -4.93 -12.34
CA TRP A 105 4.29 -5.91 -13.18
C TRP A 105 5.79 -5.62 -13.35
N ALA A 106 6.16 -4.34 -13.51
CA ALA A 106 7.55 -3.94 -13.57
C ALA A 106 8.29 -4.23 -12.26
N GLU A 107 7.65 -3.97 -11.10
CA GLU A 107 8.23 -4.28 -9.79
C GLU A 107 8.39 -5.78 -9.57
N ASN A 108 7.40 -6.59 -9.93
CA ASN A 108 7.43 -8.04 -9.72
C ASN A 108 8.39 -8.78 -10.69
N VAL A 109 8.44 -8.36 -11.97
CA VAL A 109 9.13 -9.12 -13.03
C VAL A 109 10.53 -8.59 -13.31
N TYR A 110 10.73 -7.26 -13.26
CA TYR A 110 12.01 -6.63 -13.57
C TYR A 110 12.79 -6.26 -12.33
N PHE A 111 12.15 -5.62 -11.37
CA PHE A 111 12.81 -5.24 -10.12
C PHE A 111 13.06 -6.45 -9.21
N GLY A 112 12.26 -7.51 -9.36
CA GLY A 112 12.44 -8.77 -8.65
C GLY A 112 11.85 -8.79 -7.23
N LYS A 113 11.02 -7.81 -6.86
CA LYS A 113 10.37 -7.74 -5.55
C LYS A 113 8.87 -8.01 -5.68
N PRO A 114 8.35 -9.14 -5.17
CA PRO A 114 6.92 -9.39 -5.15
C PRO A 114 6.18 -8.34 -4.32
N CYS A 115 5.25 -7.64 -4.94
CA CYS A 115 4.40 -6.66 -4.27
C CYS A 115 2.91 -6.85 -4.60
N GLY A 116 2.03 -6.34 -3.72
CA GLY A 116 0.61 -6.20 -4.00
C GLY A 116 0.33 -5.07 -4.99
N LEU A 117 -0.94 -4.90 -5.38
CA LEU A 117 -1.35 -3.86 -6.35
C LEU A 117 -1.91 -2.60 -5.66
N MET A 118 -2.08 -2.63 -4.35
CA MET A 118 -2.80 -1.59 -3.61
C MET A 118 -2.15 -0.21 -3.74
N ASP A 119 -0.84 -0.14 -3.57
CA ASP A 119 -0.10 1.13 -3.53
C ASP A 119 -0.09 1.82 -4.89
N GLN A 120 0.19 1.06 -5.97
CA GLN A 120 0.13 1.56 -7.33
C GLN A 120 -1.30 2.00 -7.69
N MET A 121 -2.32 1.26 -7.22
CA MET A 121 -3.71 1.60 -7.48
C MET A 121 -4.10 2.90 -6.79
N ALA A 122 -3.77 3.07 -5.51
CA ALA A 122 -4.03 4.29 -4.76
C ALA A 122 -3.33 5.50 -5.40
N SER A 123 -2.05 5.35 -5.78
CA SER A 123 -1.27 6.40 -6.43
C SER A 123 -1.81 6.78 -7.81
N SER A 124 -2.26 5.81 -8.59
CA SER A 124 -2.70 6.02 -9.97
C SER A 124 -4.13 6.56 -10.08
N VAL A 125 -5.04 6.08 -9.23
CA VAL A 125 -6.46 6.47 -9.26
C VAL A 125 -6.70 7.74 -8.45
N GLY A 126 -6.00 7.90 -7.33
CA GLY A 126 -6.22 8.99 -6.38
C GLY A 126 -7.51 8.84 -5.60
N ASN A 127 -7.83 9.85 -4.79
CA ASN A 127 -8.98 9.85 -3.89
C ASN A 127 -8.94 8.69 -2.88
N ILE A 128 -10.05 8.44 -2.19
CA ILE A 128 -10.27 7.21 -1.44
C ILE A 128 -10.92 6.22 -2.39
N ILE A 129 -10.43 5.00 -2.40
CA ILE A 129 -10.93 3.93 -3.26
C ILE A 129 -11.18 2.67 -2.44
N THR A 130 -12.20 1.92 -2.81
CA THR A 130 -12.32 0.52 -2.44
C THR A 130 -11.83 -0.35 -3.59
N ILE A 131 -11.14 -1.43 -3.27
CA ILE A 131 -10.58 -2.34 -4.25
C ILE A 131 -11.01 -3.76 -3.91
N ASP A 132 -11.73 -4.41 -4.80
CA ASP A 132 -12.04 -5.83 -4.69
C ASP A 132 -11.10 -6.65 -5.58
N PHE A 133 -10.27 -7.46 -4.94
CA PHE A 133 -9.32 -8.36 -5.59
C PHE A 133 -9.86 -9.79 -5.79
N ALA A 134 -11.19 -9.99 -5.87
CA ALA A 134 -11.75 -11.30 -6.22
C ALA A 134 -11.14 -11.87 -7.51
N SER A 135 -10.81 -11.00 -8.46
CA SER A 135 -9.99 -11.33 -9.62
C SER A 135 -8.79 -10.38 -9.69
N PRO A 136 -7.60 -10.79 -9.26
CA PRO A 136 -6.42 -9.92 -9.27
C PRO A 136 -6.07 -9.36 -10.65
N ALA A 137 -6.38 -10.11 -11.73
CA ALA A 137 -6.19 -9.66 -13.10
C ALA A 137 -7.21 -8.59 -13.54
N LYS A 138 -8.35 -8.51 -12.87
CA LYS A 138 -9.44 -7.56 -13.15
C LYS A 138 -10.03 -7.05 -11.84
N PRO A 139 -9.27 -6.28 -11.06
CA PRO A 139 -9.77 -5.73 -9.80
C PRO A 139 -10.95 -4.79 -10.06
N VAL A 140 -11.94 -4.84 -9.18
CA VAL A 140 -13.02 -3.85 -9.17
C VAL A 140 -12.58 -2.69 -8.27
N VAL A 141 -12.51 -1.50 -8.84
CA VAL A 141 -12.06 -0.29 -8.13
C VAL A 141 -13.18 0.74 -8.18
N GLU A 142 -13.63 1.16 -7.01
CA GLU A 142 -14.70 2.14 -6.88
C GLU A 142 -14.23 3.33 -6.03
N PRO A 143 -14.42 4.58 -6.49
CA PRO A 143 -14.11 5.75 -5.70
C PRO A 143 -15.13 5.92 -4.57
N VAL A 144 -14.64 6.29 -3.39
CA VAL A 144 -15.44 6.66 -2.23
C VAL A 144 -15.32 8.17 -2.05
N ALA A 145 -16.40 8.89 -2.39
CA ALA A 145 -16.42 10.36 -2.34
C ALA A 145 -16.56 10.83 -0.89
N VAL A 146 -15.44 11.07 -0.22
CA VAL A 146 -15.39 11.59 1.14
C VAL A 146 -14.29 12.63 1.29
N ASP A 147 -14.55 13.64 2.11
CA ASP A 147 -13.58 14.67 2.49
C ASP A 147 -13.50 14.70 4.02
N PHE A 148 -12.47 14.10 4.57
CA PHE A 148 -12.28 14.02 6.02
C PHE A 148 -12.09 15.40 6.67
N SER A 149 -11.57 16.39 5.94
CA SER A 149 -11.42 17.74 6.48
C SER A 149 -12.78 18.38 6.79
N LYS A 150 -13.79 18.11 5.96
CA LYS A 150 -15.17 18.56 6.20
C LYS A 150 -15.85 17.83 7.34
N ALA A 151 -15.37 16.62 7.66
CA ALA A 151 -15.81 15.87 8.84
C ALA A 151 -15.09 16.30 10.13
N GLY A 152 -14.22 17.31 10.07
CA GLY A 152 -13.41 17.73 11.22
C GLY A 152 -12.34 16.73 11.61
N LEU A 153 -11.89 15.88 10.68
CA LEU A 153 -10.86 14.87 10.88
C LEU A 153 -9.62 15.16 10.03
N ALA A 154 -8.45 14.99 10.63
CA ALA A 154 -7.16 14.97 9.95
C ALA A 154 -6.62 13.53 9.88
N LEU A 155 -6.05 13.16 8.73
CA LEU A 155 -5.33 11.90 8.58
C LEU A 155 -3.85 12.13 8.92
N CYS A 156 -3.35 11.38 9.90
CA CYS A 156 -1.95 11.42 10.30
C CYS A 156 -1.28 10.07 10.04
N ILE A 157 -0.06 10.11 9.53
CA ILE A 157 0.85 8.97 9.47
C ILE A 157 1.99 9.22 10.44
N LEU A 158 2.17 8.28 11.37
CA LEU A 158 3.16 8.31 12.41
C LEU A 158 4.31 7.37 12.05
N ASP A 159 5.50 7.89 11.85
CA ASP A 159 6.70 7.08 11.62
C ASP A 159 7.19 6.51 12.95
N SER A 160 7.04 5.21 13.15
CA SER A 160 7.45 4.54 14.39
C SER A 160 8.97 4.47 14.59
N GLY A 161 9.74 4.64 13.51
CA GLY A 161 11.18 4.45 13.50
C GLY A 161 11.62 2.98 13.38
N ALA A 162 10.68 2.03 13.29
CA ALA A 162 11.01 0.64 13.07
C ALA A 162 11.48 0.42 11.63
N ASP A 163 12.57 -0.33 11.45
CA ASP A 163 13.11 -0.69 10.14
C ASP A 163 12.39 -1.92 9.57
N HIS A 164 12.24 -1.94 8.24
CA HIS A 164 11.72 -3.08 7.48
C HIS A 164 12.79 -4.13 7.15
N ALA A 165 14.06 -3.89 7.49
CA ALA A 165 15.14 -4.82 7.24
C ALA A 165 14.85 -6.17 7.92
N ASP A 166 15.11 -7.26 7.19
CA ASP A 166 14.99 -8.64 7.67
C ASP A 166 13.56 -9.12 8.03
N LEU A 167 12.50 -8.38 7.65
CA LEU A 167 11.11 -8.76 7.93
C LEU A 167 10.40 -9.46 6.76
N THR A 168 11.11 -9.77 5.68
CA THR A 168 10.55 -10.38 4.45
C THR A 168 9.80 -11.68 4.75
N ASP A 169 10.32 -12.51 5.65
CA ASP A 169 9.71 -13.79 6.03
C ASP A 169 8.37 -13.59 6.77
N GLU A 170 8.26 -12.58 7.61
CA GLU A 170 7.01 -12.26 8.32
C GLU A 170 5.93 -11.77 7.35
N TYR A 171 6.29 -10.93 6.37
CA TYR A 171 5.36 -10.52 5.31
C TYR A 171 4.91 -11.69 4.44
N ALA A 172 5.83 -12.57 4.05
CA ALA A 172 5.54 -13.76 3.24
C ALA A 172 4.70 -14.79 3.99
N ALA A 173 4.84 -14.89 5.31
CA ALA A 173 4.11 -15.83 6.15
C ALA A 173 2.59 -15.54 6.16
N ILE A 174 2.15 -14.29 6.13
CA ILE A 174 0.72 -13.96 6.18
C ILE A 174 -0.06 -14.61 5.03
N PRO A 175 0.24 -14.33 3.75
CA PRO A 175 -0.48 -14.94 2.65
C PRO A 175 -0.24 -16.46 2.55
N ALA A 176 0.92 -16.96 2.94
CA ALA A 176 1.21 -18.39 2.92
C ALA A 176 0.33 -19.16 3.92
N GLU A 177 0.22 -18.66 5.14
CA GLU A 177 -0.61 -19.26 6.20
C GLU A 177 -2.12 -19.16 5.85
N CYS A 178 -2.57 -18.04 5.31
CA CYS A 178 -3.96 -17.91 4.85
C CYS A 178 -4.29 -18.91 3.72
N ARG A 179 -3.37 -19.10 2.75
CA ARG A 179 -3.54 -20.12 1.70
C ARG A 179 -3.52 -21.54 2.25
N ALA A 180 -2.69 -21.84 3.23
CA ALA A 180 -2.68 -23.15 3.88
C ALA A 180 -4.03 -23.49 4.53
N VAL A 181 -4.64 -22.53 5.23
CA VAL A 181 -5.99 -22.69 5.80
C VAL A 181 -7.03 -22.88 4.70
N ALA A 182 -6.99 -22.07 3.63
CA ALA A 182 -7.90 -22.20 2.51
C ALA A 182 -7.82 -23.60 1.86
N ALA A 183 -6.61 -24.11 1.65
CA ALA A 183 -6.38 -25.44 1.07
C ALA A 183 -6.97 -26.56 1.92
N VAL A 184 -6.85 -26.53 3.25
CA VAL A 184 -7.51 -27.46 4.16
C VAL A 184 -9.03 -27.40 4.00
N CYS A 185 -9.57 -26.22 3.72
CA CYS A 185 -10.99 -26.01 3.50
C CYS A 185 -11.47 -26.34 2.08
N GLY A 186 -10.55 -26.59 1.13
CA GLY A 186 -10.85 -26.94 -0.25
C GLY A 186 -10.91 -25.76 -1.22
N GLY A 187 -10.35 -24.60 -0.85
CA GLY A 187 -10.18 -23.42 -1.69
C GLY A 187 -8.71 -23.11 -1.99
N GLU A 188 -8.45 -22.23 -2.96
CA GLU A 188 -7.11 -21.72 -3.23
C GLU A 188 -6.77 -20.51 -2.32
N VAL A 189 -7.77 -19.67 -2.05
CA VAL A 189 -7.71 -18.53 -1.15
C VAL A 189 -8.90 -18.53 -0.20
N LEU A 190 -8.82 -17.81 0.92
CA LEU A 190 -9.91 -17.76 1.90
C LEU A 190 -11.22 -17.25 1.33
N ARG A 191 -11.18 -16.38 0.30
CA ARG A 191 -12.38 -15.89 -0.38
C ARG A 191 -13.20 -16.98 -1.07
N ASP A 192 -12.56 -18.07 -1.49
CA ASP A 192 -13.25 -19.21 -2.12
C ASP A 192 -13.96 -20.09 -1.10
N VAL A 193 -13.69 -19.89 0.19
CA VAL A 193 -14.17 -20.73 1.29
C VAL A 193 -15.24 -19.97 2.07
N PRO A 194 -16.49 -20.48 2.14
CA PRO A 194 -17.51 -19.93 3.04
C PRO A 194 -17.04 -19.97 4.50
N PHE A 195 -17.36 -18.96 5.28
CA PHE A 195 -16.94 -18.85 6.68
C PHE A 195 -17.42 -20.04 7.52
N GLU A 196 -18.65 -20.54 7.29
CA GLU A 196 -19.19 -21.72 7.96
C GLU A 196 -18.38 -22.98 7.66
N THR A 197 -17.84 -23.11 6.43
CA THR A 197 -16.97 -24.23 6.06
C THR A 197 -15.64 -24.14 6.82
N PHE A 198 -15.07 -22.95 6.95
CA PHE A 198 -13.88 -22.72 7.77
C PHE A 198 -14.14 -23.10 9.23
N LEU A 199 -15.26 -22.62 9.83
CA LEU A 199 -15.63 -22.96 11.21
C LEU A 199 -15.81 -24.46 11.42
N ALA A 200 -16.46 -25.15 10.49
CA ALA A 200 -16.66 -26.59 10.55
C ALA A 200 -15.33 -27.38 10.51
N LYS A 201 -14.33 -26.85 9.79
CA LYS A 201 -12.99 -27.44 9.66
C LYS A 201 -11.96 -26.89 10.64
N LEU A 202 -12.36 -26.04 11.58
CA LEU A 202 -11.47 -25.35 12.51
C LEU A 202 -10.52 -26.32 13.27
N PRO A 203 -10.95 -27.48 13.82
CA PRO A 203 -10.05 -28.41 14.48
C PRO A 203 -9.00 -29.00 13.53
N GLU A 204 -9.36 -29.19 12.25
CA GLU A 204 -8.46 -29.69 11.23
C GLU A 204 -7.44 -28.64 10.82
N CYS A 205 -7.87 -27.39 10.59
CA CYS A 205 -7.01 -26.25 10.28
C CYS A 205 -5.98 -26.02 11.41
N ARG A 206 -6.39 -26.05 12.67
CA ARG A 206 -5.49 -25.92 13.82
C ARG A 206 -4.41 -27.01 13.83
N ARG A 207 -4.80 -28.26 13.56
CA ARG A 207 -3.86 -29.40 13.57
C ARG A 207 -2.86 -29.34 12.41
N GLN A 208 -3.30 -28.90 11.21
CA GLN A 208 -2.47 -28.93 10.01
C GLN A 208 -1.69 -27.62 9.79
N CYS A 209 -2.29 -26.47 10.09
CA CYS A 209 -1.71 -25.15 9.80
C CYS A 209 -1.19 -24.42 11.05
N GLY A 210 -1.62 -24.85 12.25
CA GLY A 210 -1.29 -24.18 13.52
C GLY A 210 -2.24 -23.04 13.88
N ASP A 211 -2.16 -22.58 15.12
CA ASP A 211 -3.09 -21.61 15.68
C ASP A 211 -2.91 -20.21 15.07
N ARG A 212 -1.68 -19.79 14.75
CA ARG A 212 -1.42 -18.48 14.14
C ARG A 212 -2.07 -18.36 12.75
N ALA A 213 -1.97 -19.38 11.91
CA ALA A 213 -2.62 -19.40 10.61
C ALA A 213 -4.15 -19.28 10.71
N VAL A 214 -4.73 -19.94 11.70
CA VAL A 214 -6.17 -19.88 12.00
C VAL A 214 -6.59 -18.50 12.47
N LEU A 215 -5.82 -17.84 13.35
CA LEU A 215 -6.09 -16.48 13.80
C LEU A 215 -6.02 -15.50 12.62
N ARG A 216 -5.03 -15.62 11.75
CA ARG A 216 -4.91 -14.84 10.52
C ARG A 216 -6.11 -15.01 9.59
N ALA A 217 -6.63 -16.23 9.45
CA ALA A 217 -7.85 -16.48 8.69
C ALA A 217 -9.06 -15.78 9.30
N PHE A 218 -9.26 -15.82 10.62
CA PHE A 218 -10.30 -15.05 11.30
C PHE A 218 -10.21 -13.55 11.02
N HIS A 219 -8.99 -12.99 11.06
CA HIS A 219 -8.79 -11.58 10.70
C HIS A 219 -9.28 -11.30 9.29
N VAL A 220 -8.85 -12.10 8.30
CA VAL A 220 -9.17 -11.85 6.88
C VAL A 220 -10.68 -11.88 6.65
N TYR A 221 -11.41 -12.85 7.21
CA TYR A 221 -12.87 -12.88 7.09
C TYR A 221 -13.53 -11.65 7.72
N ALA A 222 -13.13 -11.32 8.95
CA ALA A 222 -13.71 -10.20 9.68
C ALA A 222 -13.36 -8.84 9.04
N ASP A 223 -12.16 -8.70 8.50
CA ASP A 223 -11.70 -7.43 7.90
C ASP A 223 -12.35 -7.19 6.53
N ASN A 224 -12.56 -8.23 5.73
CA ASN A 224 -13.37 -8.11 4.50
C ASN A 224 -14.79 -7.59 4.78
N ASP A 225 -15.42 -8.07 5.85
CA ASP A 225 -16.73 -7.58 6.31
C ASP A 225 -16.67 -6.13 6.77
N ARG A 226 -15.59 -5.75 7.49
CA ARG A 226 -15.39 -4.37 7.95
C ARG A 226 -15.21 -3.40 6.80
N VAL A 227 -14.48 -3.78 5.74
CA VAL A 227 -14.31 -2.91 4.56
C VAL A 227 -15.67 -2.51 3.98
N ALA A 228 -16.59 -3.47 3.79
CA ALA A 228 -17.92 -3.17 3.28
C ALA A 228 -18.70 -2.20 4.20
N LYS A 229 -18.61 -2.40 5.52
CA LYS A 229 -19.25 -1.53 6.52
C LYS A 229 -18.60 -0.14 6.58
N GLN A 230 -17.28 -0.05 6.47
CA GLN A 230 -16.56 1.22 6.40
C GLN A 230 -16.97 2.04 5.17
N VAL A 231 -17.09 1.40 4.01
CA VAL A 231 -17.54 2.05 2.78
C VAL A 231 -18.98 2.55 2.94
N ALA A 232 -19.88 1.74 3.49
CA ALA A 232 -21.25 2.15 3.76
C ALA A 232 -21.31 3.36 4.73
N ALA A 233 -20.57 3.30 5.84
CA ALA A 233 -20.50 4.40 6.81
C ALA A 233 -19.98 5.70 6.17
N LEU A 234 -18.97 5.63 5.31
CA LEU A 234 -18.45 6.80 4.59
C LEU A 234 -19.47 7.37 3.60
N HIS A 235 -20.23 6.53 2.89
CA HIS A 235 -21.30 6.98 1.99
C HIS A 235 -22.44 7.66 2.74
N ASP A 236 -22.78 7.17 3.93
CA ASP A 236 -23.82 7.72 4.79
C ASP A 236 -23.35 8.95 5.59
N GLY A 237 -22.05 9.28 5.55
CA GLY A 237 -21.44 10.34 6.36
C GLY A 237 -21.38 10.00 7.86
N ASP A 238 -21.49 8.73 8.21
CA ASP A 238 -21.39 8.22 9.59
C ASP A 238 -19.93 7.98 9.97
N PHE A 239 -19.24 9.08 10.33
CA PHE A 239 -17.83 9.04 10.70
C PHE A 239 -17.59 8.35 12.03
N ASP A 240 -18.53 8.36 12.96
CA ASP A 240 -18.40 7.67 14.24
C ASP A 240 -18.33 6.15 14.02
N THR A 241 -19.22 5.59 13.23
CA THR A 241 -19.18 4.18 12.84
C THR A 241 -17.90 3.86 12.06
N PHE A 242 -17.48 4.73 11.13
CA PHE A 242 -16.21 4.54 10.39
C PHE A 242 -15.01 4.46 11.33
N LEU A 243 -14.85 5.40 12.27
CA LEU A 243 -13.74 5.42 13.23
C LEU A 243 -13.77 4.20 14.17
N CYS A 244 -14.96 3.78 14.61
CA CYS A 244 -15.12 2.55 15.39
C CYS A 244 -14.58 1.34 14.62
N LEU A 245 -14.97 1.17 13.34
CA LEU A 245 -14.53 0.08 12.48
C LEU A 245 -13.04 0.12 12.17
N VAL A 246 -12.43 1.31 12.07
CA VAL A 246 -10.97 1.46 11.94
C VAL A 246 -10.26 0.95 13.20
N ASN A 247 -10.75 1.33 14.38
CA ASN A 247 -10.21 0.84 15.65
C ASN A 247 -10.38 -0.68 15.82
N GLU A 248 -11.54 -1.24 15.44
CA GLU A 248 -11.76 -2.69 15.45
C GLU A 248 -10.80 -3.42 14.51
N SER A 249 -10.56 -2.87 13.30
CA SER A 249 -9.57 -3.41 12.36
C SER A 249 -8.17 -3.38 12.96
N GLY A 250 -7.81 -2.29 13.65
CA GLY A 250 -6.54 -2.15 14.36
C GLY A 250 -6.37 -3.18 15.48
N CYS A 251 -7.40 -3.42 16.30
CA CYS A 251 -7.39 -4.46 17.32
C CYS A 251 -7.26 -5.86 16.69
N SER A 252 -8.04 -6.13 15.64
CA SER A 252 -7.97 -7.40 14.91
C SER A 252 -6.60 -7.64 14.26
N SER A 253 -5.96 -6.58 13.73
CA SER A 253 -4.58 -6.64 13.23
C SER A 253 -3.61 -7.07 14.34
N TRP A 254 -3.74 -6.51 15.54
CA TRP A 254 -2.86 -6.84 16.66
C TRP A 254 -3.11 -8.25 17.19
N GLU A 255 -4.39 -8.58 17.43
CA GLU A 255 -4.79 -9.81 18.14
C GLU A 255 -4.75 -11.04 17.24
N TYR A 256 -5.24 -10.90 15.99
CA TYR A 256 -5.47 -12.04 15.09
C TYR A 256 -4.47 -12.10 13.93
N LEU A 257 -4.27 -11.01 13.19
CA LEU A 257 -3.29 -11.00 12.10
C LEU A 257 -1.85 -11.06 12.64
N GLN A 258 -1.62 -10.47 13.82
CA GLN A 258 -0.34 -10.44 14.51
C GLN A 258 0.75 -9.79 13.64
N ASN A 259 0.41 -8.64 13.05
CA ASN A 259 1.31 -7.87 12.19
C ASN A 259 1.77 -6.53 12.81
N VAL A 260 1.64 -6.38 14.13
CA VAL A 260 2.12 -5.19 14.85
C VAL A 260 3.52 -5.40 15.40
N ILE A 261 3.80 -6.60 15.92
CA ILE A 261 5.08 -6.96 16.54
C ILE A 261 5.62 -8.18 15.81
N PRO A 262 6.85 -8.14 15.23
CA PRO A 262 7.46 -9.30 14.62
C PRO A 262 7.65 -10.45 15.62
N ALA A 263 7.57 -11.68 15.15
CA ALA A 263 7.71 -12.86 16.00
C ALA A 263 9.08 -12.88 16.70
N GLY A 264 9.06 -13.09 18.01
CA GLY A 264 10.27 -13.17 18.83
C GLY A 264 10.86 -11.82 19.28
N TYR A 265 10.35 -10.68 18.84
CA TYR A 265 10.81 -9.35 19.26
C TYR A 265 10.29 -9.04 20.67
N LYS A 266 11.21 -8.71 21.60
CA LYS A 266 10.90 -8.42 22.99
C LYS A 266 11.17 -6.95 23.36
N GLU A 267 12.26 -6.39 22.86
CA GLU A 267 12.74 -5.05 23.23
C GLU A 267 12.37 -3.99 22.18
N HIS A 268 12.30 -4.38 20.91
CA HIS A 268 12.00 -3.52 19.77
C HIS A 268 10.57 -3.73 19.31
N GLN A 269 9.66 -2.92 19.80
CA GLN A 269 8.22 -2.97 19.53
C GLN A 269 7.68 -1.58 19.20
N GLU A 270 8.38 -0.85 18.36
CA GLU A 270 8.19 0.57 18.09
C GLU A 270 6.77 0.85 17.57
N VAL A 271 6.24 0.00 16.67
CA VAL A 271 4.87 0.11 16.14
C VAL A 271 3.85 -0.04 17.29
N GLY A 272 4.05 -1.00 18.16
CA GLY A 272 3.19 -1.22 19.33
C GLY A 272 3.17 -0.03 20.28
N VAL A 273 4.35 0.53 20.59
CA VAL A 273 4.49 1.74 21.44
C VAL A 273 3.82 2.94 20.76
N THR A 274 4.01 3.12 19.46
CA THR A 274 3.39 4.20 18.68
C THR A 274 1.86 4.12 18.74
N ILE A 275 1.27 2.93 18.54
CA ILE A 275 -0.18 2.72 18.65
C ILE A 275 -0.68 3.03 20.07
N ALA A 276 0.02 2.54 21.09
CA ALA A 276 -0.37 2.75 22.49
C ALA A 276 -0.34 4.24 22.87
N ALA A 277 0.73 4.96 22.48
CA ALA A 277 0.87 6.38 22.71
C ALA A 277 -0.22 7.20 21.96
N ALA A 278 -0.45 6.90 20.69
CA ALA A 278 -1.48 7.57 19.90
C ALA A 278 -2.89 7.37 20.48
N LYS A 279 -3.24 6.14 20.88
CA LYS A 279 -4.51 5.84 21.56
C LYS A 279 -4.63 6.58 22.90
N HIS A 280 -3.53 6.68 23.68
CA HIS A 280 -3.54 7.41 24.94
C HIS A 280 -3.83 8.91 24.73
N LEU A 281 -3.21 9.53 23.74
CA LEU A 281 -3.40 10.95 23.44
C LEU A 281 -4.79 11.26 22.87
N LEU A 282 -5.37 10.35 22.07
CA LEU A 282 -6.71 10.53 21.52
C LEU A 282 -7.84 10.20 22.51
N GLY A 283 -7.57 9.36 23.50
CA GLY A 283 -8.60 8.85 24.42
C GLY A 283 -9.66 8.03 23.68
N ASP A 284 -10.91 8.43 23.79
CA ASP A 284 -12.07 7.83 23.11
C ASP A 284 -12.41 8.49 21.75
N LYS A 285 -11.61 9.49 21.33
CA LYS A 285 -11.81 10.24 20.10
C LYS A 285 -10.87 9.72 19.01
N GLY A 286 -11.33 9.82 17.75
CA GLY A 286 -10.54 9.42 16.60
C GLY A 286 -10.32 7.91 16.47
N ALA A 287 -9.36 7.51 15.63
CA ALA A 287 -9.03 6.11 15.43
C ALA A 287 -7.54 5.90 15.13
N VAL A 288 -7.00 4.75 15.54
CA VAL A 288 -5.59 4.40 15.37
C VAL A 288 -5.45 2.93 14.95
N ARG A 289 -4.64 2.67 13.94
CA ARG A 289 -4.26 1.31 13.56
C ARG A 289 -2.86 1.26 12.94
N VAL A 290 -2.29 0.07 12.88
CA VAL A 290 -1.10 -0.16 12.03
C VAL A 290 -1.42 0.17 10.58
N HIS A 291 -0.50 0.81 9.87
CA HIS A 291 -0.63 1.18 8.47
C HIS A 291 0.10 0.17 7.57
N GLY A 292 -0.53 -0.20 6.44
CA GLY A 292 0.05 -1.12 5.48
C GLY A 292 0.24 -2.55 6.01
N GLY A 293 1.35 -3.18 5.64
CA GLY A 293 1.67 -4.57 6.00
C GLY A 293 1.98 -4.79 7.48
N GLY A 294 2.32 -3.74 8.20
CA GLY A 294 2.67 -3.83 9.62
C GLY A 294 4.11 -4.26 9.88
N PHE A 295 4.35 -4.86 11.04
CA PHE A 295 5.63 -5.30 11.62
C PHE A 295 6.64 -4.17 11.85
N ALA A 296 6.73 -3.19 10.96
CA ALA A 296 7.57 -2.01 11.01
C ALA A 296 6.88 -0.80 10.34
N GLY A 297 7.60 0.29 10.17
CA GLY A 297 7.15 1.48 9.43
C GLY A 297 6.16 2.34 10.21
N THR A 298 4.93 2.42 9.75
CA THR A 298 4.03 3.50 10.15
C THR A 298 2.73 3.04 10.81
N VAL A 299 2.15 3.97 11.57
CA VAL A 299 0.82 3.87 12.19
C VAL A 299 -0.07 4.96 11.59
N GLN A 300 -1.29 4.62 11.26
CA GLN A 300 -2.32 5.53 10.77
C GLN A 300 -3.18 6.01 11.93
N ALA A 301 -3.46 7.31 11.97
CA ALA A 301 -4.38 7.91 12.93
C ALA A 301 -5.35 8.87 12.24
N PHE A 302 -6.65 8.77 12.59
CA PHE A 302 -7.65 9.78 12.30
C PHE A 302 -7.85 10.63 13.54
N VAL A 303 -7.48 11.91 13.45
CA VAL A 303 -7.38 12.83 14.59
C VAL A 303 -8.42 13.93 14.42
N PRO A 304 -9.27 14.21 15.43
CA PRO A 304 -10.11 15.40 15.41
C PRO A 304 -9.25 16.66 15.22
N VAL A 305 -9.69 17.56 14.33
CA VAL A 305 -8.90 18.74 13.97
C VAL A 305 -8.62 19.62 15.18
N GLU A 306 -9.57 19.69 16.14
CA GLU A 306 -9.39 20.43 17.39
C GLU A 306 -8.30 19.86 18.32
N MET A 307 -7.89 18.59 18.12
CA MET A 307 -6.84 17.92 18.89
C MET A 307 -5.50 17.86 18.13
N LEU A 308 -5.47 18.29 16.86
CA LEU A 308 -4.37 17.98 15.94
C LEU A 308 -3.01 18.52 16.42
N ASP A 309 -2.96 19.77 16.87
CA ASP A 309 -1.72 20.40 17.31
C ASP A 309 -1.16 19.74 18.58
N GLU A 310 -2.02 19.45 19.56
CA GLU A 310 -1.64 18.77 20.79
C GLU A 310 -1.23 17.32 20.52
N PHE A 311 -1.99 16.62 19.68
CA PHE A 311 -1.67 15.24 19.26
C PHE A 311 -0.31 15.18 18.56
N LYS A 312 -0.08 16.07 17.59
CA LYS A 312 1.18 16.13 16.85
C LYS A 312 2.35 16.39 17.78
N ALA A 313 2.26 17.41 18.63
CA ALA A 313 3.30 17.75 19.59
C ALA A 313 3.57 16.58 20.57
N GLY A 314 2.52 15.92 21.07
CA GLY A 314 2.64 14.76 21.94
C GLY A 314 3.31 13.56 21.28
N MET A 315 2.93 13.26 20.03
CA MET A 315 3.55 12.16 19.29
C MET A 315 5.01 12.47 18.94
N GLU A 316 5.33 13.69 18.48
CA GLU A 316 6.71 14.07 18.16
C GLU A 316 7.62 14.14 19.40
N ALA A 317 7.08 14.43 20.58
CA ALA A 317 7.84 14.33 21.82
C ALA A 317 8.26 12.88 22.15
N ILE A 318 7.50 11.89 21.67
CA ILE A 318 7.78 10.46 21.90
C ILE A 318 8.62 9.88 20.77
N LEU A 319 8.26 10.17 19.52
CA LEU A 319 8.84 9.54 18.33
C LEU A 319 10.05 10.31 17.78
N GLY A 320 10.14 11.60 18.06
CA GLY A 320 11.09 12.55 17.47
C GLY A 320 10.42 13.55 16.52
N GLU A 321 11.04 14.71 16.38
CA GLU A 321 10.57 15.80 15.55
C GLU A 321 10.40 15.35 14.07
N GLY A 322 9.29 15.79 13.42
CA GLY A 322 8.99 15.50 12.03
C GLY A 322 8.44 14.11 11.76
N ARG A 323 8.19 13.28 12.78
CA ARG A 323 7.67 11.91 12.62
C ARG A 323 6.14 11.81 12.64
N CYS A 324 5.42 12.90 12.82
CA CYS A 324 3.98 12.97 12.69
C CYS A 324 3.61 13.75 11.40
N HIS A 325 3.28 13.03 10.35
CA HIS A 325 2.93 13.61 9.05
C HIS A 325 1.43 13.81 8.96
N VAL A 326 0.97 15.05 8.88
CA VAL A 326 -0.43 15.37 8.59
C VAL A 326 -0.63 15.34 7.08
N LEU A 327 -1.53 14.49 6.61
CA LEU A 327 -1.74 14.25 5.18
C LEU A 327 -3.08 14.81 4.70
N SER A 328 -3.13 15.17 3.43
CA SER A 328 -4.36 15.39 2.69
C SER A 328 -4.48 14.37 1.57
N ILE A 329 -5.69 13.88 1.35
CA ILE A 329 -5.95 12.93 0.27
C ILE A 329 -6.15 13.72 -1.02
N ARG A 330 -5.32 13.43 -2.04
CA ARG A 330 -5.47 14.04 -3.35
C ARG A 330 -6.72 13.50 -4.05
N PRO A 331 -7.57 14.35 -4.62
CA PRO A 331 -8.75 13.91 -5.37
C PRO A 331 -8.40 13.22 -6.69
N GLU A 332 -7.21 13.48 -7.23
CA GLU A 332 -6.72 12.94 -8.50
C GLU A 332 -5.42 12.17 -8.29
N GLY A 333 -5.26 11.06 -8.98
CA GLY A 333 -4.03 10.27 -9.01
C GLY A 333 -2.96 10.88 -9.91
N GLY A 334 -2.25 10.04 -10.64
CA GLY A 334 -1.27 10.49 -11.62
C GLY A 334 -1.93 11.29 -12.73
N ALA A 335 -1.56 12.57 -12.89
CA ALA A 335 -2.15 13.49 -13.84
C ALA A 335 -1.10 14.27 -14.61
N VAL A 336 -1.45 14.70 -15.82
CA VAL A 336 -0.68 15.64 -16.66
C VAL A 336 -1.28 17.02 -16.45
N LEU A 337 -0.44 17.97 -16.02
CA LEU A 337 -0.81 19.36 -15.76
C LEU A 337 -0.70 20.23 -17.01
#